data_1911bb6f2b543c314071aba58bfe049e
#
_entry.id   1911bb6f2b543c314071aba58bfe049e
#
_cell.length_a   1.000
_cell.length_b   1.000
_cell.length_c   1.000
_cell.angle_alpha   90.00
_cell.angle_beta   90.00
_cell.angle_gamma   90.00
#
_symmetry.space_group_name_H-M   'P 1'
#
loop_
_entity.id
_entity.type
_entity.pdbx_description
1 polymer ?
#
loop_
_entity_poly.entity_id
_entity_poly.type
_entity_poly.pdbx_seq_one_letter_code
_entity_poly.pdbx_strand_id
1 'polypeptide(L)'
;MITLTASLTALYVIPRTLVLDRLIGISGNLTFSGIITPVLGVFLAPSYGIFAVFIGTMIAAFIPGSAGTLKFGGLDFLGGALNVALISLLVRGRRTEATFMYVATLGLFIINPNTEIFVGSNFPSLPIPFQWLRVPSPPIPYLWLHLVALGVLVSPLTRNLRDSFSFGGRRGLAKAVLVVAFIGTMLEHVTGGILYASLFGSVALRSWPFVFLVYPFERAALVLGAILVCTPLLLASRDLIARFHLREAKTAQTRTS
;
A
#
# COMPACT_ATOMS: atom_id res chain seq x y z
N MET A 1 21.09 -11.75 -1.62
CA MET A 1 19.81 -11.08 -2.02
C MET A 1 18.75 -12.10 -2.45
N ILE A 2 19.02 -13.06 -3.32
CA ILE A 2 18.03 -14.03 -3.82
C ILE A 2 17.31 -14.79 -2.69
N THR A 3 18.06 -15.37 -1.74
CA THR A 3 17.48 -16.10 -0.59
C THR A 3 16.57 -15.23 0.25
N LEU A 4 16.98 -13.98 0.55
CA LEU A 4 16.16 -13.03 1.30
C LEU A 4 14.88 -12.68 0.54
N THR A 5 15.00 -12.41 -0.77
CA THR A 5 13.83 -12.13 -1.61
C THR A 5 12.86 -13.32 -1.60
N ALA A 6 13.34 -14.55 -1.77
CA ALA A 6 12.52 -15.75 -1.72
C ALA A 6 11.80 -15.91 -0.36
N SER A 7 12.52 -15.73 0.75
CA SER A 7 11.94 -15.81 2.10
C SER A 7 10.87 -14.74 2.33
N LEU A 8 11.12 -13.51 1.90
CA LEU A 8 10.14 -12.43 2.02
C LEU A 8 8.95 -12.58 1.07
N THR A 9 9.17 -13.18 -0.12
CA THR A 9 8.07 -13.57 -1.02
C THR A 9 7.17 -14.60 -0.34
N ALA A 10 7.74 -15.64 0.27
CA ALA A 10 6.97 -16.64 1.01
C ALA A 10 6.19 -16.02 2.17
N LEU A 11 6.83 -15.08 2.91
CA LEU A 11 6.16 -14.32 3.97
C LEU A 11 5.00 -13.48 3.43
N TYR A 12 5.11 -12.92 2.23
CA TYR A 12 4.05 -12.13 1.58
C TYR A 12 2.88 -13.00 1.10
N VAL A 13 3.13 -14.23 0.65
CA VAL A 13 2.09 -15.15 0.19
C VAL A 13 1.06 -15.43 1.29
N ILE A 14 1.51 -15.68 2.53
CA ILE A 14 0.62 -16.05 3.63
C ILE A 14 -0.51 -15.03 3.83
N PRO A 15 -0.26 -13.73 4.13
CA PRO A 15 -1.34 -12.76 4.30
C PRO A 15 -2.09 -12.46 2.99
N ARG A 16 -1.49 -12.73 1.83
CA ARG A 16 -2.17 -12.57 0.54
C ARG A 16 -3.25 -13.63 0.32
N THR A 17 -3.12 -14.82 0.90
CA THR A 17 -4.14 -15.87 0.82
C THR A 17 -5.28 -15.69 1.82
N LEU A 18 -5.11 -14.84 2.84
CA LEU A 18 -6.11 -14.60 3.87
C LEU A 18 -7.06 -13.47 3.45
N VAL A 19 -8.36 -13.72 3.58
CA VAL A 19 -9.41 -12.71 3.35
C VAL A 19 -9.55 -11.87 4.60
N LEU A 20 -9.40 -10.54 4.49
CA LEU A 20 -9.73 -9.61 5.57
C LEU A 20 -11.25 -9.41 5.63
N ASP A 21 -11.87 -9.17 4.49
CA ASP A 21 -13.31 -9.03 4.37
C ASP A 21 -13.79 -9.33 2.94
N ARG A 22 -15.03 -9.83 2.84
CA ARG A 22 -15.78 -9.82 1.60
C ARG A 22 -16.61 -8.54 1.62
N LEU A 23 -16.16 -7.53 0.90
CA LEU A 23 -16.92 -6.30 0.76
C LEU A 23 -18.32 -6.60 0.23
N ILE A 24 -19.32 -6.37 1.07
CA ILE A 24 -20.74 -6.59 0.73
C ILE A 24 -21.09 -5.66 -0.44
N GLY A 25 -21.42 -6.22 -1.57
CA GLY A 25 -21.84 -5.48 -2.78
C GLY A 25 -20.75 -5.19 -3.81
N ILE A 26 -19.48 -5.47 -3.51
CA ILE A 26 -18.38 -5.42 -4.47
C ILE A 26 -17.70 -6.80 -4.50
N SER A 27 -17.46 -7.37 -5.67
CA SER A 27 -16.75 -8.67 -5.82
C SER A 27 -15.25 -8.57 -5.49
N GLY A 28 -14.90 -7.80 -4.43
CA GLY A 28 -13.57 -7.54 -3.97
C GLY A 28 -13.27 -8.26 -2.64
N ASN A 29 -12.20 -9.07 -2.56
CA ASN A 29 -11.66 -9.52 -1.29
C ASN A 29 -10.48 -8.63 -0.94
N LEU A 30 -10.56 -7.99 0.23
CA LEU A 30 -9.40 -7.37 0.85
C LEU A 30 -8.51 -8.46 1.41
N THR A 31 -7.23 -8.36 1.16
CA THR A 31 -6.25 -9.29 1.69
C THR A 31 -5.39 -8.61 2.76
N PHE A 32 -4.88 -9.39 3.70
CA PHE A 32 -3.97 -8.87 4.71
C PHE A 32 -2.57 -8.52 4.17
N SER A 33 -2.32 -8.66 2.87
CA SER A 33 -0.98 -8.47 2.27
C SER A 33 -0.39 -7.08 2.52
N GLY A 34 -1.21 -6.03 2.59
CA GLY A 34 -0.77 -4.68 2.90
C GLY A 34 -0.10 -4.52 4.28
N ILE A 35 -0.40 -5.44 5.23
CA ILE A 35 0.21 -5.43 6.56
C ILE A 35 1.72 -5.70 6.51
N ILE A 36 2.17 -6.59 5.61
CA ILE A 36 3.59 -7.01 5.57
C ILE A 36 4.45 -6.17 4.60
N THR A 37 3.84 -5.33 3.77
CA THR A 37 4.56 -4.49 2.79
C THR A 37 5.66 -3.62 3.40
N PRO A 38 5.55 -3.06 4.65
CA PRO A 38 6.65 -2.33 5.27
C PRO A 38 7.91 -3.17 5.46
N VAL A 39 7.78 -4.46 5.80
CA VAL A 39 8.93 -5.35 5.95
C VAL A 39 9.63 -5.55 4.60
N LEU A 40 8.86 -5.84 3.53
CA LEU A 40 9.44 -6.01 2.20
C LEU A 40 10.16 -4.73 1.74
N GLY A 41 9.53 -3.57 1.92
CA GLY A 41 10.10 -2.27 1.49
C GLY A 41 11.36 -1.87 2.26
N VAL A 42 11.46 -2.24 3.54
CA VAL A 42 12.66 -1.98 4.35
C VAL A 42 13.84 -2.84 3.90
N PHE A 43 13.62 -4.13 3.65
CA PHE A 43 14.68 -5.06 3.33
C PHE A 43 15.05 -5.11 1.85
N LEU A 44 14.09 -4.95 0.93
CA LEU A 44 14.31 -5.14 -0.49
C LEU A 44 14.50 -3.81 -1.22
N ALA A 45 15.44 -3.78 -2.17
CA ALA A 45 15.51 -2.69 -3.14
C ALA A 45 14.22 -2.67 -3.99
N PRO A 46 13.82 -1.51 -4.58
CA PRO A 46 12.54 -1.39 -5.26
C PRO A 46 12.26 -2.49 -6.29
N SER A 47 13.23 -2.83 -7.14
CA SER A 47 13.10 -3.89 -8.16
C SER A 47 12.87 -5.27 -7.56
N TYR A 48 13.62 -5.63 -6.52
CA TYR A 48 13.44 -6.92 -5.82
C TYR A 48 12.11 -6.96 -5.06
N GLY A 49 11.67 -5.84 -4.50
CA GLY A 49 10.38 -5.70 -3.84
C GLY A 49 9.21 -5.89 -4.80
N ILE A 50 9.25 -5.23 -5.96
CA ILE A 50 8.26 -5.40 -7.04
C ILE A 50 8.21 -6.86 -7.47
N PHE A 51 9.37 -7.49 -7.72
CA PHE A 51 9.45 -8.88 -8.12
C PHE A 51 8.91 -9.83 -7.06
N ALA A 52 9.23 -9.61 -5.78
CA ALA A 52 8.71 -10.42 -4.66
C ALA A 52 7.18 -10.36 -4.58
N VAL A 53 6.60 -9.16 -4.73
CA VAL A 53 5.14 -8.98 -4.72
C VAL A 53 4.50 -9.61 -5.95
N PHE A 54 5.09 -9.47 -7.14
CA PHE A 54 4.62 -10.11 -8.37
C PHE A 54 4.54 -11.63 -8.20
N ILE A 55 5.67 -12.26 -7.86
CA ILE A 55 5.74 -13.72 -7.67
C ILE A 55 4.81 -14.18 -6.54
N GLY A 56 4.79 -13.47 -5.40
CA GLY A 56 3.92 -13.81 -4.28
C GLY A 56 2.43 -13.72 -4.62
N THR A 57 2.04 -12.72 -5.43
CA THR A 57 0.66 -12.59 -5.92
C THR A 57 0.29 -13.73 -6.86
N MET A 58 1.19 -14.10 -7.79
CA MET A 58 0.97 -15.23 -8.69
C MET A 58 0.85 -16.55 -7.91
N ILE A 59 1.76 -16.82 -6.98
CA ILE A 59 1.69 -18.05 -6.15
C ILE A 59 0.37 -18.09 -5.37
N ALA A 60 -0.02 -16.98 -4.72
CA ALA A 60 -1.26 -16.93 -3.94
C ALA A 60 -2.50 -17.21 -4.81
N ALA A 61 -2.51 -16.77 -6.08
CA ALA A 61 -3.62 -17.00 -7.00
C ALA A 61 -3.83 -18.48 -7.35
N PHE A 62 -2.77 -19.29 -7.31
CA PHE A 62 -2.85 -20.73 -7.58
C PHE A 62 -3.15 -21.59 -6.33
N ILE A 63 -3.21 -20.99 -5.14
CA ILE A 63 -3.56 -21.73 -3.92
C ILE A 63 -5.09 -21.90 -3.86
N PRO A 64 -5.63 -23.13 -3.86
CA PRO A 64 -7.06 -23.38 -3.81
C PRO A 64 -7.71 -22.77 -2.56
N GLY A 65 -8.84 -22.11 -2.74
CA GLY A 65 -9.57 -21.47 -1.63
C GLY A 65 -8.96 -20.18 -1.11
N SER A 66 -7.87 -19.71 -1.71
CA SER A 66 -7.25 -18.45 -1.31
C SER A 66 -8.07 -17.22 -1.76
N ALA A 67 -7.92 -16.12 -1.01
CA ALA A 67 -8.44 -14.82 -1.42
C ALA A 67 -7.66 -14.20 -2.58
N GLY A 68 -6.53 -14.77 -2.93
CA GLY A 68 -5.56 -14.27 -3.90
C GLY A 68 -5.96 -14.40 -5.37
N THR A 69 -7.26 -14.52 -5.65
CA THR A 69 -7.76 -14.58 -7.04
C THR A 69 -7.35 -13.36 -7.85
N LEU A 70 -6.96 -13.57 -9.11
CA LEU A 70 -6.61 -12.50 -10.03
C LEU A 70 -7.89 -11.83 -10.56
N LYS A 71 -8.24 -10.66 -10.02
CA LYS A 71 -9.45 -9.91 -10.38
C LYS A 71 -9.20 -8.89 -11.47
N PHE A 72 -7.99 -8.40 -11.56
CA PHE A 72 -7.56 -7.38 -12.51
C PHE A 72 -6.76 -7.99 -13.68
N GLY A 73 -7.13 -9.20 -14.11
CA GLY A 73 -6.50 -9.82 -15.28
C GLY A 73 -4.99 -10.06 -15.14
N GLY A 74 -4.51 -10.30 -13.91
CA GLY A 74 -3.08 -10.48 -13.63
C GLY A 74 -2.35 -9.22 -13.17
N LEU A 75 -2.99 -8.06 -13.19
CA LEU A 75 -2.44 -6.78 -12.71
C LEU A 75 -2.61 -6.58 -11.20
N ASP A 76 -3.15 -7.56 -10.50
CA ASP A 76 -3.45 -7.53 -9.06
C ASP A 76 -2.23 -7.28 -8.17
N PHE A 77 -1.03 -7.51 -8.68
CA PHE A 77 0.21 -7.23 -7.97
C PHE A 77 0.59 -5.75 -7.95
N LEU A 78 0.08 -4.92 -8.89
CA LEU A 78 0.57 -3.56 -9.09
C LEU A 78 0.41 -2.68 -7.84
N GLY A 79 -0.73 -2.75 -7.16
CA GLY A 79 -0.96 -1.97 -5.94
C GLY A 79 0.09 -2.28 -4.86
N GLY A 80 0.27 -3.55 -4.53
CA GLY A 80 1.27 -3.99 -3.55
C GLY A 80 2.71 -3.72 -4.01
N ALA A 81 2.99 -3.85 -5.31
CA ALA A 81 4.31 -3.59 -5.88
C ALA A 81 4.69 -2.11 -5.76
N LEU A 82 3.77 -1.19 -6.09
CA LEU A 82 4.00 0.25 -5.93
C LEU A 82 4.11 0.64 -4.45
N ASN A 83 3.32 0.02 -3.56
CA ASN A 83 3.42 0.20 -2.12
C ASN A 83 4.84 -0.16 -1.62
N VAL A 84 5.32 -1.38 -1.92
CA VAL A 84 6.66 -1.84 -1.52
C VAL A 84 7.76 -0.98 -2.14
N ALA A 85 7.64 -0.61 -3.41
CA ALA A 85 8.60 0.24 -4.10
C ALA A 85 8.69 1.63 -3.45
N LEU A 86 7.56 2.25 -3.13
CA LEU A 86 7.49 3.54 -2.44
C LEU A 86 8.18 3.47 -1.07
N ILE A 87 7.85 2.48 -0.26
CA ILE A 87 8.49 2.30 1.06
C ILE A 87 9.99 2.10 0.90
N SER A 88 10.40 1.29 -0.05
CA SER A 88 11.81 1.04 -0.36
C SER A 88 12.58 2.30 -0.77
N LEU A 89 11.97 3.17 -1.59
CA LEU A 89 12.53 4.47 -1.96
C LEU A 89 12.66 5.38 -0.74
N LEU A 90 11.64 5.47 0.10
CA LEU A 90 11.62 6.32 1.29
C LEU A 90 12.70 5.91 2.31
N VAL A 91 12.82 4.62 2.59
CA VAL A 91 13.84 4.09 3.53
C VAL A 91 15.27 4.32 3.01
N ARG A 92 15.44 4.39 1.69
CA ARG A 92 16.74 4.69 1.05
C ARG A 92 16.99 6.18 0.84
N GLY A 93 16.13 7.06 1.37
CA GLY A 93 16.27 8.51 1.25
C GLY A 93 15.90 9.07 -0.14
N ARG A 94 15.37 8.26 -1.04
CA ARG A 94 14.95 8.67 -2.40
C ARG A 94 13.54 9.25 -2.39
N ARG A 95 13.38 10.31 -1.60
CA ARG A 95 12.08 10.92 -1.33
C ARG A 95 11.46 11.57 -2.57
N THR A 96 12.29 12.21 -3.40
CA THR A 96 11.81 12.87 -4.64
C THR A 96 11.15 11.89 -5.58
N GLU A 97 11.78 10.73 -5.81
CA GLU A 97 11.22 9.68 -6.67
C GLU A 97 9.96 9.06 -6.07
N ALA A 98 9.93 8.87 -4.74
CA ALA A 98 8.73 8.41 -4.05
C ALA A 98 7.57 9.42 -4.19
N THR A 99 7.87 10.71 -4.06
CA THR A 99 6.87 11.79 -4.24
C THR A 99 6.38 11.84 -5.68
N PHE A 100 7.29 11.77 -6.65
CA PHE A 100 6.92 11.75 -8.07
C PHE A 100 6.02 10.56 -8.40
N MET A 101 6.37 9.36 -7.94
CA MET A 101 5.55 8.15 -8.14
C MET A 101 4.16 8.32 -7.53
N TYR A 102 4.06 8.87 -6.32
CA TYR A 102 2.79 9.10 -5.65
C TYR A 102 1.91 10.10 -6.41
N VAL A 103 2.47 11.25 -6.79
CA VAL A 103 1.77 12.32 -7.53
C VAL A 103 1.35 11.83 -8.92
N ALA A 104 2.23 11.11 -9.62
CA ALA A 104 1.90 10.53 -10.93
C ALA A 104 0.71 9.56 -10.83
N THR A 105 0.66 8.73 -9.79
CA THR A 105 -0.46 7.80 -9.56
C THR A 105 -1.76 8.55 -9.24
N LEU A 106 -1.70 9.61 -8.42
CA LEU A 106 -2.87 10.48 -8.19
C LEU A 106 -3.35 11.13 -9.48
N GLY A 107 -2.42 11.62 -10.32
CA GLY A 107 -2.72 12.18 -11.64
C GLY A 107 -3.45 11.19 -12.54
N LEU A 108 -2.96 9.95 -12.61
CA LEU A 108 -3.62 8.88 -13.37
C LEU A 108 -5.04 8.58 -12.88
N PHE A 109 -5.27 8.66 -11.57
CA PHE A 109 -6.62 8.51 -11.03
C PHE A 109 -7.53 9.66 -11.49
N ILE A 110 -7.05 10.91 -11.40
CA ILE A 110 -7.84 12.10 -11.72
C ILE A 110 -8.23 12.16 -13.19
N ILE A 111 -7.34 11.74 -14.09
CA ILE A 111 -7.59 11.78 -15.55
C ILE A 111 -8.41 10.58 -16.06
N ASN A 112 -8.62 9.55 -15.25
CA ASN A 112 -9.39 8.37 -15.67
C ASN A 112 -10.89 8.72 -15.68
N PRO A 113 -11.58 8.56 -16.82
CA PRO A 113 -12.97 8.98 -16.97
C PRO A 113 -13.96 8.18 -16.12
N ASN A 114 -13.57 7.04 -15.58
CA ASN A 114 -14.40 6.16 -14.75
C ASN A 114 -14.11 6.29 -13.26
N THR A 115 -13.36 7.32 -12.84
CA THR A 115 -13.14 7.66 -11.42
C THR A 115 -14.04 8.82 -11.00
N GLU A 116 -14.42 8.85 -9.73
CA GLU A 116 -15.19 9.93 -9.14
C GLU A 116 -14.29 10.79 -8.26
N ILE A 117 -14.15 12.07 -8.60
CA ILE A 117 -13.27 13.00 -7.86
C ILE A 117 -13.98 13.57 -6.64
N PHE A 118 -15.29 13.80 -6.75
CA PHE A 118 -16.11 14.32 -5.66
C PHE A 118 -17.28 13.41 -5.38
N VAL A 119 -17.40 13.01 -4.14
CA VAL A 119 -18.53 12.17 -3.67
C VAL A 119 -19.57 13.08 -3.02
N GLY A 120 -20.77 13.13 -3.55
CA GLY A 120 -21.84 14.02 -3.12
C GLY A 120 -23.23 13.43 -3.21
N SER A 121 -24.26 14.28 -3.14
CA SER A 121 -25.67 13.95 -2.94
C SER A 121 -26.38 13.09 -4.01
N ASN A 122 -25.72 12.78 -5.12
CA ASN A 122 -26.29 11.95 -6.21
C ASN A 122 -26.08 10.44 -6.01
N PHE A 123 -26.15 10.00 -4.76
CA PHE A 123 -25.99 8.59 -4.44
C PHE A 123 -27.18 7.76 -4.91
N PRO A 124 -26.96 6.66 -5.63
CA PRO A 124 -27.94 5.59 -5.67
C PRO A 124 -28.12 5.06 -4.24
N SER A 125 -29.32 4.62 -3.90
CA SER A 125 -29.64 4.04 -2.59
C SER A 125 -28.55 3.04 -2.18
N LEU A 126 -27.91 3.31 -1.04
CA LEU A 126 -26.91 2.40 -0.48
C LEU A 126 -27.55 1.04 -0.21
N PRO A 127 -26.84 -0.07 -0.45
CA PRO A 127 -27.35 -1.41 -0.11
C PRO A 127 -27.69 -1.50 1.38
N ILE A 128 -28.75 -2.26 1.72
CA ILE A 128 -29.00 -2.67 3.10
C ILE A 128 -27.77 -3.48 3.57
N PRO A 129 -27.14 -3.19 4.73
CA PRO A 129 -27.63 -2.41 5.89
C PRO A 129 -27.13 -0.95 5.97
N PHE A 130 -26.55 -0.37 4.91
CA PHE A 130 -25.86 0.92 4.95
C PHE A 130 -26.77 2.13 4.63
N GLN A 131 -28.07 1.94 4.48
CA GLN A 131 -29.04 3.02 4.17
C GLN A 131 -29.12 4.13 5.21
N TRP A 132 -28.61 3.90 6.43
CA TRP A 132 -28.52 4.90 7.50
C TRP A 132 -27.30 5.84 7.34
N LEU A 133 -26.31 5.47 6.51
CA LEU A 133 -25.17 6.31 6.22
C LEU A 133 -25.58 7.44 5.27
N ARG A 134 -25.58 8.67 5.77
CA ARG A 134 -25.83 9.85 4.94
C ARG A 134 -24.53 10.31 4.30
N VAL A 135 -24.59 10.53 3.00
CA VAL A 135 -23.47 11.13 2.29
C VAL A 135 -23.40 12.62 2.62
N PRO A 136 -22.19 13.16 2.87
CA PRO A 136 -22.02 14.55 3.19
C PRO A 136 -22.51 15.47 2.06
N SER A 137 -23.19 16.54 2.44
CA SER A 137 -23.46 17.70 1.60
C SER A 137 -22.82 18.90 2.32
N PRO A 138 -21.84 19.58 1.76
CA PRO A 138 -21.35 19.59 0.37
C PRO A 138 -20.52 18.35 -0.02
N PRO A 139 -20.26 18.14 -1.33
CA PRO A 139 -19.48 17.00 -1.82
C PRO A 139 -18.04 17.03 -1.27
N ILE A 140 -17.56 15.89 -0.82
CA ILE A 140 -16.20 15.71 -0.29
C ILE A 140 -15.30 15.15 -1.39
N PRO A 141 -14.05 15.62 -1.55
CA PRO A 141 -13.10 15.04 -2.46
C PRO A 141 -12.84 13.56 -2.12
N TYR A 142 -13.00 12.66 -3.09
CA TYR A 142 -12.71 11.22 -2.90
C TYR A 142 -11.27 11.00 -2.38
N LEU A 143 -10.34 11.78 -2.90
CA LEU A 143 -8.92 11.67 -2.60
C LEU A 143 -8.48 12.35 -1.30
N TRP A 144 -9.40 12.82 -0.43
CA TRP A 144 -9.03 13.61 0.75
C TRP A 144 -7.96 12.95 1.64
N LEU A 145 -8.10 11.64 1.91
CA LEU A 145 -7.15 10.90 2.75
C LEU A 145 -5.82 10.64 2.00
N HIS A 146 -5.87 10.50 0.68
CA HIS A 146 -4.67 10.38 -0.17
C HIS A 146 -3.89 11.70 -0.20
N LEU A 147 -4.57 12.84 -0.17
CA LEU A 147 -3.93 14.16 -0.06
C LEU A 147 -3.30 14.35 1.33
N VAL A 148 -3.93 13.85 2.39
CA VAL A 148 -3.30 13.80 3.74
C VAL A 148 -2.03 12.95 3.69
N ALA A 149 -2.07 11.77 3.06
CA ALA A 149 -0.88 10.92 2.91
C ALA A 149 0.22 11.58 2.06
N LEU A 150 -0.13 12.33 1.01
CA LEU A 150 0.81 13.17 0.26
C LEU A 150 1.41 14.25 1.16
N GLY A 151 0.60 14.91 1.98
CA GLY A 151 1.08 15.88 2.97
C GLY A 151 2.08 15.27 3.95
N VAL A 152 1.81 14.07 4.46
CA VAL A 152 2.75 13.30 5.30
C VAL A 152 4.02 12.96 4.54
N LEU A 153 3.91 12.51 3.27
CA LEU A 153 5.03 12.18 2.41
C LEU A 153 5.99 13.35 2.20
N VAL A 154 5.46 14.56 1.96
CA VAL A 154 6.28 15.76 1.76
C VAL A 154 6.67 16.47 3.06
N SER A 155 6.16 16.03 4.21
CA SER A 155 6.48 16.60 5.52
C SER A 155 7.87 16.18 6.05
N PRO A 156 8.39 16.81 7.10
CA PRO A 156 9.63 16.38 7.76
C PRO A 156 9.58 14.96 8.33
N LEU A 157 8.41 14.38 8.54
CA LEU A 157 8.23 13.03 9.12
C LEU A 157 8.92 11.92 8.31
N THR A 158 9.12 12.14 7.01
CA THR A 158 9.78 11.16 6.12
C THR A 158 11.29 11.36 5.98
N ARG A 159 11.87 12.44 6.55
CA ARG A 159 13.30 12.76 6.36
C ARG A 159 14.24 11.74 7.01
N ASN A 160 13.89 11.25 8.19
CA ASN A 160 14.76 10.41 9.03
C ASN A 160 14.27 8.95 9.13
N LEU A 161 13.51 8.47 8.14
CA LEU A 161 12.98 7.11 8.16
C LEU A 161 14.09 6.06 8.20
N ARG A 162 15.16 6.24 7.41
CA ARG A 162 16.31 5.33 7.41
C ARG A 162 16.90 5.13 8.81
N ASP A 163 17.14 6.23 9.52
CA ASP A 163 17.72 6.21 10.86
C ASP A 163 16.72 5.59 11.88
N SER A 164 15.43 5.89 11.72
CA SER A 164 14.39 5.31 12.55
C SER A 164 14.32 3.78 12.42
N PHE A 165 14.49 3.23 11.21
CA PHE A 165 14.52 1.80 10.96
C PHE A 165 15.82 1.14 11.44
N SER A 166 16.97 1.82 11.29
CA SER A 166 18.28 1.27 11.64
C SER A 166 18.61 1.42 13.12
N PHE A 167 18.30 2.55 13.73
CA PHE A 167 18.76 2.94 15.07
C PHE A 167 17.67 3.42 16.02
N GLY A 168 16.45 3.68 15.53
CA GLY A 168 15.33 4.18 16.33
C GLY A 168 14.94 3.22 17.47
N GLY A 169 14.57 3.68 18.67
CA GLY A 169 13.97 2.85 19.72
C GLY A 169 12.61 2.28 19.26
N ARG A 170 12.01 1.37 20.06
CA ARG A 170 10.72 0.74 19.74
C ARG A 170 9.65 1.75 19.31
N ARG A 171 9.56 2.90 20.02
CA ARG A 171 8.60 3.97 19.68
C ARG A 171 8.93 4.67 18.33
N GLY A 172 10.22 4.92 18.07
CA GLY A 172 10.68 5.50 16.81
C GLY A 172 10.41 4.58 15.63
N LEU A 173 10.67 3.29 15.79
CA LEU A 173 10.38 2.26 14.80
C LEU A 173 8.87 2.16 14.52
N ALA A 174 8.03 2.12 15.57
CA ALA A 174 6.57 2.07 15.40
C ALA A 174 6.03 3.30 14.66
N LYS A 175 6.55 4.50 14.96
CA LYS A 175 6.22 5.73 14.21
C LYS A 175 6.65 5.65 12.75
N ALA A 176 7.85 5.12 12.48
CA ALA A 176 8.33 4.94 11.11
C ALA A 176 7.44 3.95 10.34
N VAL A 177 7.07 2.83 10.96
CA VAL A 177 6.12 1.85 10.37
C VAL A 177 4.77 2.51 10.11
N LEU A 178 4.22 3.25 11.09
CA LEU A 178 2.97 4.01 10.90
C LEU A 178 3.02 4.90 9.65
N VAL A 179 4.08 5.71 9.53
CA VAL A 179 4.24 6.66 8.43
C VAL A 179 4.31 5.95 7.08
N VAL A 180 5.18 4.95 6.95
CA VAL A 180 5.35 4.26 5.65
C VAL A 180 4.15 3.38 5.30
N ALA A 181 3.52 2.73 6.29
CA ALA A 181 2.33 1.93 6.07
C ALA A 181 1.14 2.80 5.64
N PHE A 182 0.97 3.97 6.25
CA PHE A 182 -0.09 4.91 5.86
C PHE A 182 0.09 5.41 4.44
N ILE A 183 1.27 5.94 4.10
CA ILE A 183 1.54 6.45 2.75
C ILE A 183 1.44 5.32 1.71
N GLY A 184 2.04 4.17 1.99
CA GLY A 184 2.07 3.02 1.10
C GLY A 184 0.69 2.43 0.82
N THR A 185 -0.13 2.26 1.86
CA THR A 185 -1.48 1.71 1.70
C THR A 185 -2.42 2.68 0.96
N MET A 186 -2.20 4.00 1.08
CA MET A 186 -2.94 4.99 0.27
C MET A 186 -2.53 4.91 -1.21
N LEU A 187 -1.25 4.74 -1.52
CA LEU A 187 -0.80 4.52 -2.90
C LEU A 187 -1.37 3.22 -3.48
N GLU A 188 -1.36 2.14 -2.69
CA GLU A 188 -1.96 0.85 -3.08
C GLU A 188 -3.45 1.00 -3.38
N HIS A 189 -4.19 1.74 -2.55
CA HIS A 189 -5.61 1.98 -2.72
C HIS A 189 -5.93 2.73 -4.01
N VAL A 190 -5.23 3.86 -4.27
CA VAL A 190 -5.47 4.63 -5.49
C VAL A 190 -5.07 3.84 -6.74
N THR A 191 -4.00 3.02 -6.67
CA THR A 191 -3.60 2.12 -7.76
C THR A 191 -4.70 1.08 -8.05
N GLY A 192 -5.23 0.44 -7.00
CA GLY A 192 -6.37 -0.48 -7.11
C GLY A 192 -7.60 0.22 -7.70
N GLY A 193 -7.86 1.45 -7.30
CA GLY A 193 -8.93 2.29 -7.83
C GLY A 193 -8.78 2.57 -9.33
N ILE A 194 -7.57 2.88 -9.80
CA ILE A 194 -7.29 3.07 -11.25
C ILE A 194 -7.57 1.78 -12.02
N LEU A 195 -7.07 0.63 -11.53
CA LEU A 195 -7.30 -0.66 -12.17
C LEU A 195 -8.79 -0.99 -12.22
N TYR A 196 -9.49 -0.75 -11.11
CA TYR A 196 -10.92 -0.99 -11.01
C TYR A 196 -11.71 -0.12 -12.00
N ALA A 197 -11.42 1.19 -12.05
CA ALA A 197 -12.05 2.12 -12.99
C ALA A 197 -11.78 1.74 -14.45
N SER A 198 -10.53 1.37 -14.76
CA SER A 198 -10.10 1.06 -16.13
C SER A 198 -10.69 -0.25 -16.65
N LEU A 199 -10.84 -1.27 -15.79
CA LEU A 199 -11.30 -2.60 -16.21
C LEU A 199 -12.81 -2.78 -16.10
N PHE A 200 -13.47 -2.09 -15.16
CA PHE A 200 -14.91 -2.27 -14.91
C PHE A 200 -15.76 -1.07 -15.35
N GLY A 201 -15.16 0.03 -15.78
CA GLY A 201 -15.85 1.16 -16.42
C GLY A 201 -17.04 1.68 -15.62
N SER A 202 -18.23 1.68 -16.23
CA SER A 202 -19.47 2.19 -15.62
C SER A 202 -19.90 1.45 -14.33
N VAL A 203 -19.47 0.21 -14.15
CA VAL A 203 -19.73 -0.54 -12.89
C VAL A 203 -18.94 0.09 -11.75
N ALA A 204 -17.69 0.52 -12.01
CA ALA A 204 -16.88 1.23 -11.04
C ALA A 204 -17.54 2.53 -10.60
N LEU A 205 -18.11 3.33 -11.54
CA LEU A 205 -18.77 4.60 -11.21
C LEU A 205 -19.86 4.46 -10.16
N ARG A 206 -20.62 3.36 -10.17
CA ARG A 206 -21.71 3.11 -9.21
C ARG A 206 -21.23 2.72 -7.82
N SER A 207 -19.99 2.29 -7.68
CA SER A 207 -19.45 1.78 -6.41
C SER A 207 -18.60 2.79 -5.65
N TRP A 208 -18.13 3.88 -6.26
CA TRP A 208 -17.29 4.88 -5.61
C TRP A 208 -17.86 5.41 -4.30
N PRO A 209 -19.15 5.70 -4.21
CA PRO A 209 -19.75 6.16 -2.96
C PRO A 209 -19.58 5.16 -1.82
N PHE A 210 -19.80 3.89 -2.08
CA PHE A 210 -19.62 2.84 -1.07
C PHE A 210 -18.14 2.70 -0.71
N VAL A 211 -17.24 2.65 -1.71
CA VAL A 211 -15.80 2.59 -1.49
C VAL A 211 -15.34 3.76 -0.63
N PHE A 212 -15.84 4.99 -0.90
CA PHE A 212 -15.51 6.20 -0.12
C PHE A 212 -15.82 6.05 1.37
N LEU A 213 -16.93 5.41 1.72
CA LEU A 213 -17.30 5.21 3.12
C LEU A 213 -16.47 4.14 3.82
N VAL A 214 -16.08 3.11 3.11
CA VAL A 214 -15.44 1.93 3.69
C VAL A 214 -13.91 2.05 3.73
N TYR A 215 -13.28 2.64 2.69
CA TYR A 215 -11.83 2.60 2.56
C TYR A 215 -11.05 3.26 3.74
N PRO A 216 -11.54 4.31 4.43
CA PRO A 216 -10.78 4.87 5.56
C PRO A 216 -10.61 3.86 6.70
N PHE A 217 -11.65 3.10 7.01
CA PHE A 217 -11.63 2.07 8.05
C PHE A 217 -10.74 0.90 7.67
N GLU A 218 -10.84 0.46 6.41
CA GLU A 218 -10.00 -0.58 5.84
C GLU A 218 -8.52 -0.19 5.90
N ARG A 219 -8.18 1.02 5.44
CA ARG A 219 -6.79 1.51 5.47
C ARG A 219 -6.28 1.68 6.90
N ALA A 220 -7.12 2.16 7.82
CA ALA A 220 -6.77 2.22 9.25
C ALA A 220 -6.47 0.83 9.83
N ALA A 221 -7.28 -0.18 9.52
CA ALA A 221 -7.05 -1.56 9.96
C ALA A 221 -5.73 -2.12 9.43
N LEU A 222 -5.40 -1.91 8.15
CA LEU A 222 -4.13 -2.33 7.56
C LEU A 222 -2.92 -1.63 8.21
N VAL A 223 -3.02 -0.33 8.48
CA VAL A 223 -1.96 0.45 9.14
C VAL A 223 -1.76 -0.03 10.58
N LEU A 224 -2.84 -0.24 11.35
CA LEU A 224 -2.76 -0.77 12.70
C LEU A 224 -2.17 -2.19 12.71
N GLY A 225 -2.62 -3.05 11.79
CA GLY A 225 -2.05 -4.39 11.61
C GLY A 225 -0.55 -4.34 11.27
N ALA A 226 -0.14 -3.42 10.40
CA ALA A 226 1.27 -3.23 10.07
C ALA A 226 2.10 -2.80 11.30
N ILE A 227 1.59 -1.90 12.15
CA ILE A 227 2.28 -1.50 13.37
C ILE A 227 2.45 -2.70 14.31
N LEU A 228 1.39 -3.49 14.51
CA LEU A 228 1.39 -4.63 15.41
C LEU A 228 2.30 -5.77 14.95
N VAL A 229 2.35 -6.03 13.65
CA VAL A 229 3.11 -7.16 13.06
C VAL A 229 4.53 -6.73 12.67
N CYS A 230 4.67 -5.63 11.92
CA CYS A 230 5.97 -5.25 11.39
C CYS A 230 6.90 -4.66 12.44
N THR A 231 6.38 -3.94 13.45
CA THR A 231 7.26 -3.34 14.47
C THR A 231 8.08 -4.39 15.23
N PRO A 232 7.50 -5.46 15.82
CA PRO A 232 8.29 -6.48 16.50
C PRO A 232 9.19 -7.26 15.53
N LEU A 233 8.74 -7.54 14.30
CA LEU A 233 9.52 -8.27 13.31
C LEU A 233 10.77 -7.48 12.87
N LEU A 234 10.60 -6.19 12.59
CA LEU A 234 11.71 -5.30 12.23
C LEU A 234 12.65 -5.05 13.42
N LEU A 235 12.12 -4.99 14.64
CA LEU A 235 12.93 -4.86 15.85
C LEU A 235 13.83 -6.08 16.05
N ALA A 236 13.28 -7.29 15.86
CA ALA A 236 14.04 -8.54 15.95
C ALA A 236 15.11 -8.67 14.83
N SER A 237 14.88 -8.03 13.68
CA SER A 237 15.77 -8.09 12.50
C SER A 237 16.71 -6.89 12.38
N ARG A 238 16.86 -6.09 13.41
CA ARG A 238 17.51 -4.77 13.36
C ARG A 238 18.96 -4.81 12.93
N ASP A 239 19.75 -5.74 13.48
CA ASP A 239 21.16 -5.90 13.12
C ASP A 239 21.34 -6.25 11.65
N LEU A 240 20.39 -7.01 11.11
CA LEU A 240 20.37 -7.35 9.70
C LEU A 240 20.09 -6.10 8.83
N ILE A 241 19.12 -5.27 9.22
CA ILE A 241 18.77 -4.01 8.52
C ILE A 241 19.99 -3.07 8.50
N ALA A 242 20.64 -2.86 9.64
CA ALA A 242 21.83 -2.00 9.74
C ALA A 242 22.96 -2.48 8.81
N ARG A 243 23.24 -3.78 8.77
CA ARG A 243 24.26 -4.36 7.86
C ARG A 243 23.90 -4.17 6.38
N PHE A 244 22.63 -4.28 6.00
CA PHE A 244 22.21 -4.05 4.61
C PHE A 244 22.42 -2.59 4.18
N HIS A 245 21.98 -1.63 4.99
CA HIS A 245 22.12 -0.22 4.69
C HIS A 245 23.60 0.22 4.60
N LEU A 246 24.48 -0.35 5.44
CA LEU A 246 25.92 -0.08 5.36
C LEU A 246 26.55 -0.64 4.08
N ARG A 247 26.14 -1.82 3.62
CA ARG A 247 26.61 -2.39 2.35
C ARG A 247 26.17 -1.56 1.14
N GLU A 248 24.91 -1.14 1.11
CA GLU A 248 24.40 -0.28 0.01
C GLU A 248 25.16 1.05 -0.06
N ALA A 249 25.46 1.68 1.08
CA ALA A 249 26.24 2.92 1.14
C ALA A 249 27.67 2.74 0.59
N LYS A 250 28.36 1.65 0.95
CA LYS A 250 29.72 1.35 0.42
C LYS A 250 29.71 1.11 -1.09
N THR A 251 28.72 0.38 -1.60
CA THR A 251 28.59 0.10 -3.04
C THR A 251 28.29 1.37 -3.85
N ALA A 252 27.55 2.31 -3.28
CA ALA A 252 27.28 3.60 -3.92
C ALA A 252 28.56 4.45 -4.02
N GLN A 253 29.40 4.49 -2.98
CA GLN A 253 30.68 5.23 -2.98
C GLN A 253 31.67 4.69 -4.02
N THR A 254 31.75 3.36 -4.20
CA THR A 254 32.66 2.74 -5.19
C THR A 254 32.22 2.93 -6.64
N ARG A 255 30.99 3.33 -6.91
CA ARG A 255 30.51 3.64 -8.27
C ARG A 255 30.71 5.09 -8.69
N THR A 256 30.97 5.98 -7.74
CA THR A 256 31.20 7.41 -7.98
C THR A 256 32.68 7.81 -7.96
N SER A 257 33.57 6.91 -7.56
CA SER A 257 35.03 7.01 -7.66
C SER A 257 35.53 6.36 -8.95
#